data_f51eeaacdeae3529cc445810d9cb4924
#
_entry.id   f51eeaacdeae3529cc445810d9cb4924
#
_cell.length_a   1.000
_cell.length_b   1.000
_cell.length_c   1.000
_cell.angle_alpha   90.00
_cell.angle_beta   90.00
_cell.angle_gamma   90.00
#
_symmetry.space_group_name_H-M   'P 1'
#
loop_
_entity.id
_entity.type
_entity.pdbx_description
1 polymer ?
#
loop_
_entity_poly.entity_id
_entity_poly.type
_entity_poly.pdbx_seq_one_letter_code
_entity_poly.pdbx_strand_id
1 'polypeptide(L)'
;MAYHTTPYLLLFLPAALLFYQITPAKWRSYTLLIFSYLFFWSFSEKLIIYLIGTTFLTHHICIWMDTMDKRDKRKKRVFQLGILLLLGTILCLKYRNFFFGNVSKMAMVLHIDWSYQDQLIFLPIGISFYTLSAIGYMADVYWGKVKAEYSLVKTALFLGFFPVIVEGPICRWEDVEDTLFKNESVKAENVFKGCYRIIWGLFKKMIIADRLAVLVDKVYVGYESYSGAVIVVAAISYTIQLYMEFSGCMDMVIGSAGLFGIRLPENFSQPFFAKTCTDFWKRWHITLGVWFKNYIFYPVSISKTARKWNKFTRKHFKGDFGKYMARMGIAAMALFPVWISNGLWHGPKWNYIFYGLYYFGLIFMGLALEPVRDRILAVLHINPESIFYKTFQTVKMLIIIFTGEMFFRGDGFRQGFHMFKSIFQGFTTETFKDGTLLTLGLDQNDFRIIIIGCMIVFFADLIKEYWPKETKMCQKQWICTVEKAFVPGKWVICYGLVMAILIFGAYGEGYQMIDLIYAGF
;
A
#
# COMPACT_ATOMS: atom_id res chain seq x y z
N MET A 1 7.06 16.84 -8.54
CA MET A 1 7.58 15.93 -9.59
C MET A 1 7.13 14.51 -9.26
N ALA A 2 6.22 13.90 -10.03
CA ALA A 2 5.74 12.52 -9.78
C ALA A 2 6.52 11.51 -10.64
N TYR A 3 6.55 10.22 -10.23
CA TYR A 3 7.36 9.17 -10.88
C TYR A 3 7.01 8.89 -12.35
N HIS A 4 5.78 9.18 -12.78
CA HIS A 4 5.32 8.99 -14.15
C HIS A 4 5.52 10.22 -15.05
N THR A 5 6.01 11.34 -14.51
CA THR A 5 6.15 12.59 -15.25
C THR A 5 7.41 12.62 -16.12
N THR A 6 7.31 13.31 -17.25
CA THR A 6 8.44 13.51 -18.17
C THR A 6 9.68 14.11 -17.48
N PRO A 7 9.57 15.15 -16.61
CA PRO A 7 10.73 15.67 -15.88
C PRO A 7 11.41 14.63 -14.99
N TYR A 8 10.64 13.72 -14.36
CA TYR A 8 11.23 12.65 -13.55
C TYR A 8 11.97 11.63 -14.43
N LEU A 9 11.30 11.14 -15.48
CA LEU A 9 11.80 10.02 -16.30
C LEU A 9 12.95 10.42 -17.23
N LEU A 10 12.89 11.64 -17.82
CA LEU A 10 13.84 12.05 -18.86
C LEU A 10 14.92 13.00 -18.36
N LEU A 11 14.75 13.67 -17.22
CA LEU A 11 15.73 14.62 -16.70
C LEU A 11 16.28 14.17 -15.35
N PHE A 12 15.43 14.01 -14.34
CA PHE A 12 15.88 13.74 -12.98
C PHE A 12 16.54 12.38 -12.82
N LEU A 13 15.88 11.31 -13.25
CA LEU A 13 16.36 9.92 -13.08
C LEU A 13 17.65 9.66 -13.90
N PRO A 14 17.74 10.05 -15.19
CA PRO A 14 19.00 9.95 -15.93
C PRO A 14 20.13 10.80 -15.33
N ALA A 15 19.85 12.01 -14.88
CA ALA A 15 20.84 12.85 -14.21
C ALA A 15 21.35 12.18 -12.92
N ALA A 16 20.43 11.70 -12.05
CA ALA A 16 20.79 10.99 -10.83
C ALA A 16 21.67 9.77 -11.13
N LEU A 17 21.33 9.00 -12.16
CA LEU A 17 22.08 7.83 -12.57
C LEU A 17 23.49 8.19 -13.08
N LEU A 18 23.60 9.23 -13.92
CA LEU A 18 24.86 9.73 -14.45
C LEU A 18 25.78 10.22 -13.32
N PHE A 19 25.28 11.12 -12.45
CA PHE A 19 26.05 11.63 -11.33
C PHE A 19 26.46 10.53 -10.35
N TYR A 20 25.60 9.56 -10.09
CA TYR A 20 25.94 8.39 -9.26
C TYR A 20 27.06 7.56 -9.88
N GLN A 21 27.04 7.35 -11.19
CA GLN A 21 28.04 6.54 -11.90
C GLN A 21 29.42 7.21 -11.93
N ILE A 22 29.50 8.53 -12.18
CA ILE A 22 30.77 9.28 -12.22
C ILE A 22 31.36 9.53 -10.84
N THR A 23 30.53 9.50 -9.78
CA THR A 23 30.97 9.72 -8.40
C THR A 23 31.78 8.50 -7.90
N PRO A 24 32.95 8.72 -7.26
CA PRO A 24 33.72 7.64 -6.63
C PRO A 24 32.89 6.87 -5.59
N ALA A 25 33.10 5.56 -5.46
CA ALA A 25 32.27 4.67 -4.63
C ALA A 25 32.04 5.19 -3.19
N LYS A 26 33.05 5.76 -2.55
CA LYS A 26 32.96 6.31 -1.19
C LYS A 26 31.98 7.48 -1.04
N TRP A 27 31.63 8.16 -2.14
CA TRP A 27 30.76 9.34 -2.14
C TRP A 27 29.37 9.07 -2.73
N ARG A 28 29.09 7.89 -3.28
CA ARG A 28 27.82 7.56 -3.95
C ARG A 28 26.60 7.69 -3.06
N SER A 29 26.72 7.32 -1.78
CA SER A 29 25.61 7.53 -0.82
C SER A 29 25.29 9.02 -0.63
N TYR A 30 26.27 9.91 -0.69
CA TYR A 30 26.05 11.36 -0.64
C TYR A 30 25.34 11.87 -1.90
N THR A 31 25.73 11.36 -3.07
CA THR A 31 25.06 11.69 -4.34
C THR A 31 23.59 11.29 -4.28
N LEU A 32 23.29 10.06 -3.85
CA LEU A 32 21.89 9.61 -3.67
C LEU A 32 21.15 10.47 -2.66
N LEU A 33 21.77 10.85 -1.55
CA LEU A 33 21.16 11.70 -0.54
C LEU A 33 20.82 13.09 -1.10
N ILE A 34 21.75 13.72 -1.84
CA ILE A 34 21.52 15.03 -2.46
C ILE A 34 20.35 14.96 -3.43
N PHE A 35 20.34 13.98 -4.35
CA PHE A 35 19.24 13.80 -5.29
C PHE A 35 17.91 13.48 -4.57
N SER A 36 17.95 12.74 -3.47
CA SER A 36 16.76 12.43 -2.67
C SER A 36 16.15 13.69 -2.04
N TYR A 37 16.98 14.54 -1.48
CA TYR A 37 16.51 15.78 -0.86
C TYR A 37 16.10 16.84 -1.90
N LEU A 38 16.77 16.91 -3.06
CA LEU A 38 16.33 17.72 -4.20
C LEU A 38 14.98 17.26 -4.74
N PHE A 39 14.79 15.95 -4.87
CA PHE A 39 13.50 15.36 -5.28
C PHE A 39 12.40 15.75 -4.30
N PHE A 40 12.61 15.54 -3.00
CA PHE A 40 11.64 15.89 -1.98
C PHE A 40 11.34 17.41 -1.96
N TRP A 41 12.37 18.23 -2.09
CA TRP A 41 12.21 19.67 -2.12
C TRP A 41 11.41 20.16 -3.34
N SER A 42 11.52 19.49 -4.49
CA SER A 42 10.82 19.88 -5.72
C SER A 42 9.28 19.89 -5.63
N PHE A 43 8.69 19.25 -4.61
CA PHE A 43 7.22 19.21 -4.41
C PHE A 43 6.79 19.55 -2.98
N SER A 44 7.68 19.53 -2.01
CA SER A 44 7.36 19.81 -0.61
C SER A 44 7.96 21.12 -0.10
N GLU A 45 8.85 21.74 -0.86
CA GLU A 45 9.50 23.03 -0.53
C GLU A 45 9.95 23.11 0.95
N LYS A 46 9.42 24.11 1.69
CA LYS A 46 9.74 24.34 3.10
C LYS A 46 9.39 23.16 4.02
N LEU A 47 8.50 22.28 3.60
CA LEU A 47 8.10 21.12 4.40
C LEU A 47 9.20 20.03 4.50
N ILE A 48 10.31 20.18 3.77
CA ILE A 48 11.52 19.37 3.95
C ILE A 48 12.03 19.39 5.40
N ILE A 49 11.70 20.42 6.17
CA ILE A 49 12.06 20.52 7.59
C ILE A 49 11.54 19.35 8.41
N TYR A 50 10.34 18.78 8.05
CA TYR A 50 9.78 17.62 8.74
C TYR A 50 10.58 16.36 8.47
N LEU A 51 11.06 16.15 7.23
CA LEU A 51 11.94 15.03 6.90
C LEU A 51 13.27 15.13 7.63
N ILE A 52 13.87 16.31 7.63
CA ILE A 52 15.13 16.60 8.35
C ILE A 52 14.92 16.36 9.86
N GLY A 53 13.86 16.92 10.45
CA GLY A 53 13.53 16.75 11.87
C GLY A 53 13.30 15.28 12.25
N THR A 54 12.54 14.53 11.43
CA THR A 54 12.33 13.08 11.60
C THR A 54 13.64 12.32 11.54
N THR A 55 14.53 12.68 10.62
CA THR A 55 15.85 12.04 10.46
C THR A 55 16.71 12.26 11.70
N PHE A 56 16.86 13.52 12.15
CA PHE A 56 17.64 13.86 13.33
C PHE A 56 17.08 13.18 14.59
N LEU A 57 15.77 13.24 14.79
CA LEU A 57 15.11 12.60 15.92
C LEU A 57 15.38 11.10 15.93
N THR A 58 15.13 10.43 14.81
CA THR A 58 15.30 8.97 14.69
C THR A 58 16.75 8.55 14.95
N HIS A 59 17.69 9.25 14.31
CA HIS A 59 19.13 8.99 14.46
C HIS A 59 19.58 9.10 15.93
N HIS A 60 19.29 10.23 16.59
CA HIS A 60 19.74 10.46 17.97
C HIS A 60 19.04 9.55 18.98
N ILE A 61 17.74 9.29 18.82
CA ILE A 61 17.00 8.35 19.67
C ILE A 61 17.59 6.93 19.54
N CYS A 62 17.92 6.49 18.33
CA CYS A 62 18.50 5.17 18.10
C CYS A 62 19.89 5.04 18.74
N ILE A 63 20.78 6.04 18.54
CA ILE A 63 22.10 6.06 19.18
C ILE A 63 21.94 6.07 20.70
N TRP A 64 21.08 6.95 21.24
CA TRP A 64 20.84 7.02 22.67
C TRP A 64 20.35 5.70 23.25
N MET A 65 19.47 4.98 22.56
CA MET A 65 19.03 3.64 22.98
C MET A 65 20.15 2.59 22.89
N ASP A 66 21.04 2.70 21.89
CA ASP A 66 22.12 1.71 21.69
C ASP A 66 23.20 1.81 22.75
N THR A 67 23.45 3.02 23.31
CA THR A 67 24.37 3.21 24.46
C THR A 67 23.84 2.68 25.79
N MET A 68 22.57 2.25 25.86
CA MET A 68 21.94 1.75 27.08
C MET A 68 21.87 0.24 27.10
N ASP A 69 22.07 -0.35 28.29
CA ASP A 69 21.88 -1.78 28.48
C ASP A 69 20.45 -2.23 28.16
N LYS A 70 20.32 -3.47 27.69
CA LYS A 70 19.00 -4.07 27.34
C LYS A 70 18.00 -4.07 28.50
N ARG A 71 18.48 -4.08 29.76
CA ARG A 71 17.65 -4.09 30.97
C ARG A 71 17.38 -2.71 31.55
N ASP A 72 17.98 -1.65 31.00
CA ASP A 72 17.78 -0.28 31.49
C ASP A 72 16.33 0.19 31.23
N LYS A 73 15.63 0.54 32.30
CA LYS A 73 14.26 1.09 32.23
C LYS A 73 14.21 2.41 31.45
N ARG A 74 15.32 3.17 31.42
CA ARG A 74 15.42 4.43 30.66
C ARG A 74 15.32 4.18 29.17
N LYS A 75 15.88 3.08 28.65
CA LYS A 75 15.79 2.71 27.22
C LYS A 75 14.34 2.67 26.74
N LYS A 76 13.43 2.09 27.55
CA LYS A 76 12.00 2.07 27.24
C LYS A 76 11.40 3.49 27.18
N ARG A 77 11.77 4.38 28.11
CA ARG A 77 11.27 5.77 28.12
C ARG A 77 11.76 6.56 26.91
N VAL A 78 13.02 6.39 26.52
CA VAL A 78 13.60 7.02 25.33
C VAL A 78 12.88 6.54 24.05
N PHE A 79 12.64 5.23 23.93
CA PHE A 79 11.83 4.67 22.84
C PHE A 79 10.43 5.26 22.82
N GLN A 80 9.74 5.31 23.96
CA GLN A 80 8.38 5.88 24.05
C GLN A 80 8.37 7.37 23.69
N LEU A 81 9.38 8.15 24.09
CA LEU A 81 9.53 9.54 23.71
C LEU A 81 9.65 9.70 22.19
N GLY A 82 10.52 8.91 21.54
CA GLY A 82 10.67 8.93 20.07
C GLY A 82 9.35 8.63 19.35
N ILE A 83 8.64 7.57 19.79
CA ILE A 83 7.33 7.22 19.23
C ILE A 83 6.31 8.37 19.43
N LEU A 84 6.25 8.94 20.63
CA LEU A 84 5.32 10.02 20.96
C LEU A 84 5.57 11.26 20.09
N LEU A 85 6.84 11.63 19.87
CA LEU A 85 7.17 12.78 19.03
C LEU A 85 6.81 12.55 17.56
N LEU A 86 7.12 11.37 17.01
CA LEU A 86 6.79 11.04 15.61
C LEU A 86 5.28 10.93 15.39
N LEU A 87 4.57 10.18 16.24
CA LEU A 87 3.10 10.07 16.14
C LEU A 87 2.43 11.40 16.46
N GLY A 88 2.95 12.16 17.43
CA GLY A 88 2.45 13.50 17.76
C GLY A 88 2.50 14.45 16.56
N THR A 89 3.60 14.43 15.81
CA THR A 89 3.73 15.22 14.58
C THR A 89 2.66 14.85 13.56
N ILE A 90 2.46 13.55 13.29
CA ILE A 90 1.39 13.10 12.36
C ILE A 90 0.01 13.49 12.89
N LEU A 91 -0.27 13.28 14.18
CA LEU A 91 -1.57 13.61 14.77
C LEU A 91 -1.86 15.10 14.67
N CYS A 92 -0.88 15.95 14.93
CA CYS A 92 -1.03 17.39 14.83
C CYS A 92 -1.22 17.88 13.38
N LEU A 93 -0.52 17.28 12.42
CA LEU A 93 -0.58 17.73 11.03
C LEU A 93 -1.75 17.09 10.27
N LYS A 94 -1.97 15.79 10.39
CA LYS A 94 -2.93 15.05 9.57
C LYS A 94 -4.32 14.93 10.23
N TYR A 95 -4.40 14.81 11.57
CA TYR A 95 -5.65 14.45 12.25
C TYR A 95 -6.29 15.57 13.05
N ARG A 96 -5.65 16.74 13.15
CA ARG A 96 -6.14 17.87 13.95
C ARG A 96 -7.57 18.28 13.57
N ASN A 97 -7.83 18.56 12.30
CA ASN A 97 -9.14 18.98 11.82
C ASN A 97 -10.21 17.89 12.05
N PHE A 98 -9.86 16.63 11.78
CA PHE A 98 -10.75 15.50 12.02
C PHE A 98 -11.13 15.39 13.51
N PHE A 99 -10.15 15.45 14.41
CA PHE A 99 -10.39 15.32 15.84
C PHE A 99 -11.25 16.48 16.36
N PHE A 100 -10.81 17.71 16.16
CA PHE A 100 -11.52 18.88 16.67
C PHE A 100 -12.86 19.11 15.96
N GLY A 101 -12.97 18.81 14.67
CA GLY A 101 -14.25 18.85 13.95
C GLY A 101 -15.28 17.86 14.51
N ASN A 102 -14.87 16.63 14.89
CA ASN A 102 -15.78 15.69 15.55
C ASN A 102 -16.12 16.11 16.98
N VAL A 103 -15.17 16.66 17.74
CA VAL A 103 -15.45 17.23 19.08
C VAL A 103 -16.43 18.40 18.98
N SER A 104 -16.28 19.28 17.99
CA SER A 104 -17.22 20.40 17.74
C SER A 104 -18.64 19.90 17.43
N LYS A 105 -18.77 18.87 16.58
CA LYS A 105 -20.06 18.24 16.31
C LYS A 105 -20.70 17.63 17.58
N MET A 106 -19.88 17.02 18.44
CA MET A 106 -20.35 16.46 19.69
C MET A 106 -20.76 17.55 20.70
N ALA A 107 -20.00 18.65 20.77
CA ALA A 107 -20.35 19.81 21.57
C ALA A 107 -21.71 20.40 21.15
N MET A 108 -21.95 20.53 19.84
CA MET A 108 -23.24 20.97 19.29
C MET A 108 -24.41 20.06 19.73
N VAL A 109 -24.23 18.73 19.68
CA VAL A 109 -25.26 17.76 20.13
C VAL A 109 -25.52 17.87 21.63
N LEU A 110 -24.50 18.22 22.41
CA LEU A 110 -24.60 18.41 23.87
C LEU A 110 -25.01 19.84 24.28
N HIS A 111 -25.34 20.69 23.29
CA HIS A 111 -25.68 22.10 23.51
C HIS A 111 -24.57 22.90 24.23
N ILE A 112 -23.30 22.53 24.01
CA ILE A 112 -22.15 23.26 24.50
C ILE A 112 -21.75 24.30 23.45
N ASP A 113 -21.64 25.55 23.84
CA ASP A 113 -21.24 26.65 22.95
C ASP A 113 -19.72 26.60 22.68
N TRP A 114 -19.31 25.64 21.82
CA TRP A 114 -17.95 25.48 21.35
C TRP A 114 -17.95 25.03 19.89
N SER A 115 -17.25 25.77 19.06
CA SER A 115 -17.10 25.45 17.63
C SER A 115 -15.64 25.44 17.23
N TYR A 116 -15.33 24.62 16.24
CA TYR A 116 -13.99 24.53 15.65
C TYR A 116 -14.08 24.81 14.15
N GLN A 117 -13.23 25.69 13.67
CA GLN A 117 -13.06 25.95 12.24
C GLN A 117 -11.83 25.20 11.73
N ASP A 118 -11.99 24.51 10.59
CA ASP A 118 -10.90 23.77 9.96
C ASP A 118 -9.75 24.72 9.60
N GLN A 119 -8.54 24.29 9.95
CA GLN A 119 -7.32 25.02 9.69
C GLN A 119 -6.69 24.52 8.38
N LEU A 120 -6.19 25.43 7.56
CA LEU A 120 -5.38 25.06 6.41
C LEU A 120 -4.01 24.53 6.90
N ILE A 121 -3.80 23.22 6.76
CA ILE A 121 -2.56 22.55 7.18
C ILE A 121 -1.92 21.94 5.94
N PHE A 122 -0.71 22.38 5.62
CA PHE A 122 0.09 21.77 4.56
C PHE A 122 0.78 20.52 5.08
N LEU A 123 0.49 19.38 4.45
CA LEU A 123 1.10 18.09 4.80
C LEU A 123 2.32 17.85 3.92
N PRO A 124 3.48 17.48 4.51
CA PRO A 124 4.59 16.98 3.71
C PRO A 124 4.19 15.68 3.04
N ILE A 125 4.31 15.61 1.73
CA ILE A 125 4.04 14.38 0.98
C ILE A 125 4.95 13.26 1.50
N GLY A 126 4.41 12.05 1.64
CA GLY A 126 5.17 10.89 2.13
C GLY A 126 5.39 10.84 3.65
N ILE A 127 4.89 11.82 4.45
CA ILE A 127 5.09 11.83 5.92
C ILE A 127 4.64 10.51 6.57
N SER A 128 3.56 9.91 6.10
CA SER A 128 3.07 8.63 6.61
C SER A 128 4.05 7.48 6.32
N PHE A 129 4.74 7.50 5.17
CA PHE A 129 5.67 6.45 4.76
C PHE A 129 6.98 6.51 5.53
N TYR A 130 7.69 7.66 5.48
CA TYR A 130 8.98 7.76 6.17
C TYR A 130 8.86 7.72 7.69
N THR A 131 7.71 8.11 8.27
CA THR A 131 7.48 7.98 9.72
C THR A 131 7.28 6.51 10.12
N LEU A 132 6.58 5.68 9.34
CA LEU A 132 6.50 4.25 9.62
C LEU A 132 7.87 3.57 9.53
N SER A 133 8.69 3.94 8.53
CA SER A 133 10.08 3.44 8.42
C SER A 133 10.93 3.87 9.64
N ALA A 134 10.79 5.12 10.11
CA ALA A 134 11.47 5.63 11.29
C ALA A 134 11.06 4.88 12.57
N ILE A 135 9.74 4.69 12.78
CA ILE A 135 9.20 3.94 13.92
C ILE A 135 9.67 2.49 13.89
N GLY A 136 9.63 1.84 12.71
CA GLY A 136 10.10 0.47 12.53
C GLY A 136 11.59 0.33 12.90
N TYR A 137 12.43 1.23 12.37
CA TYR A 137 13.85 1.23 12.69
C TYR A 137 14.13 1.47 14.18
N MET A 138 13.47 2.44 14.83
CA MET A 138 13.59 2.65 16.26
C MET A 138 13.14 1.42 17.08
N ALA A 139 12.08 0.74 16.65
CA ALA A 139 11.59 -0.47 17.33
C ALA A 139 12.60 -1.63 17.19
N ASP A 140 13.20 -1.81 16.02
CA ASP A 140 14.19 -2.87 15.79
C ASP A 140 15.48 -2.63 16.58
N VAL A 141 15.93 -1.37 16.72
CA VAL A 141 17.03 -0.99 17.62
C VAL A 141 16.65 -1.21 19.09
N TYR A 142 15.43 -0.83 19.49
CA TYR A 142 14.96 -1.05 20.86
C TYR A 142 14.93 -2.54 21.25
N TRP A 143 14.49 -3.41 20.33
CA TRP A 143 14.47 -4.86 20.57
C TRP A 143 15.84 -5.53 20.38
N GLY A 144 16.83 -4.80 19.87
CA GLY A 144 18.18 -5.30 19.61
C GLY A 144 18.26 -6.25 18.42
N LYS A 145 17.36 -6.12 17.47
CA LYS A 145 17.41 -6.83 16.18
C LYS A 145 18.45 -6.19 15.25
N VAL A 146 18.50 -4.86 15.26
CA VAL A 146 19.43 -4.05 14.47
C VAL A 146 20.23 -3.19 15.44
N LYS A 147 21.52 -2.95 15.14
CA LYS A 147 22.33 -1.96 15.85
C LYS A 147 22.02 -0.56 15.31
N ALA A 148 22.17 0.46 16.17
CA ALA A 148 22.03 1.82 15.70
C ALA A 148 23.13 2.16 14.67
N GLU A 149 22.74 2.83 13.59
CA GLU A 149 23.69 3.37 12.60
C GLU A 149 24.18 4.74 13.10
N TYR A 150 25.49 4.86 13.21
CA TYR A 150 26.14 6.09 13.68
C TYR A 150 26.37 7.14 12.59
N SER A 151 26.21 6.78 11.32
CA SER A 151 26.27 7.70 10.20
C SER A 151 24.91 8.37 9.98
N LEU A 152 24.84 9.67 10.26
CA LEU A 152 23.65 10.47 9.97
C LEU A 152 23.27 10.42 8.47
N VAL A 153 24.26 10.37 7.58
CA VAL A 153 24.06 10.28 6.13
C VAL A 153 23.31 8.99 5.75
N LYS A 154 23.67 7.87 6.35
CA LYS A 154 22.98 6.61 6.08
C LYS A 154 21.56 6.61 6.64
N THR A 155 21.35 7.14 7.84
CA THR A 155 20.00 7.30 8.41
C THR A 155 19.15 8.23 7.54
N ALA A 156 19.71 9.35 7.08
CA ALA A 156 19.05 10.30 6.20
C ALA A 156 18.70 9.69 4.85
N LEU A 157 19.62 8.92 4.26
CA LEU A 157 19.38 8.23 2.98
C LEU A 157 18.33 7.13 3.14
N PHE A 158 18.34 6.37 4.24
CA PHE A 158 17.32 5.35 4.51
C PHE A 158 15.90 5.92 4.57
N LEU A 159 15.72 7.05 5.28
CA LEU A 159 14.40 7.67 5.46
C LEU A 159 13.97 8.53 4.26
N GLY A 160 14.95 9.11 3.57
CA GLY A 160 14.71 10.08 2.50
C GLY A 160 14.92 9.56 1.09
N PHE A 161 15.24 8.28 0.87
CA PHE A 161 15.57 7.74 -0.45
C PHE A 161 14.49 8.01 -1.49
N PHE A 162 14.83 8.77 -2.54
CA PHE A 162 13.87 9.37 -3.47
C PHE A 162 12.88 8.39 -4.12
N PRO A 163 13.24 7.13 -4.45
CA PRO A 163 12.25 6.24 -5.02
C PRO A 163 11.13 5.85 -4.04
N VAL A 164 11.39 5.82 -2.73
CA VAL A 164 10.41 5.33 -1.74
C VAL A 164 9.68 6.41 -0.96
N ILE A 165 10.19 7.66 -1.00
CA ILE A 165 9.76 8.69 -0.04
C ILE A 165 8.32 9.17 -0.22
N VAL A 166 7.76 9.13 -1.44
CA VAL A 166 6.40 9.62 -1.74
C VAL A 166 5.38 8.52 -1.51
N GLU A 167 5.54 7.39 -2.18
CA GLU A 167 4.56 6.30 -2.23
C GLU A 167 5.26 4.93 -2.41
N GLY A 168 6.47 4.79 -1.91
CA GLY A 168 7.24 3.55 -2.09
C GLY A 168 6.86 2.44 -1.11
N PRO A 169 7.50 1.27 -1.22
CA PRO A 169 7.40 0.24 -0.20
C PRO A 169 7.84 0.77 1.16
N ILE A 170 7.13 0.41 2.24
CA ILE A 170 7.55 0.75 3.60
C ILE A 170 8.69 -0.17 3.98
N CYS A 171 9.93 0.31 3.77
CA CYS A 171 11.13 -0.46 3.99
C CYS A 171 11.49 -0.52 5.48
N ARG A 172 11.91 -1.69 5.94
CA ARG A 172 12.64 -1.84 7.19
C ARG A 172 14.13 -1.70 6.89
N TRP A 173 14.93 -1.38 7.91
CA TRP A 173 16.38 -1.26 7.75
C TRP A 173 17.00 -2.53 7.13
N GLU A 174 16.65 -3.69 7.68
CA GLU A 174 17.13 -5.00 7.21
C GLU A 174 16.74 -5.35 5.76
N ASP A 175 15.70 -4.72 5.20
CA ASP A 175 15.26 -4.99 3.83
C ASP A 175 16.17 -4.33 2.78
N VAL A 176 16.89 -3.27 3.15
CA VAL A 176 17.60 -2.40 2.19
C VAL A 176 19.08 -2.19 2.50
N GLU A 177 19.54 -2.39 3.75
CA GLU A 177 20.91 -2.05 4.18
C GLU A 177 22.00 -2.71 3.32
N ASP A 178 21.82 -3.97 2.95
CA ASP A 178 22.78 -4.75 2.17
C ASP A 178 23.02 -4.19 0.75
N THR A 179 22.08 -3.41 0.22
CA THR A 179 22.17 -2.90 -1.16
C THR A 179 22.23 -1.37 -1.22
N LEU A 180 21.52 -0.68 -0.34
CA LEU A 180 21.45 0.80 -0.33
C LEU A 180 22.81 1.44 -0.03
N PHE A 181 23.61 0.82 0.84
CA PHE A 181 24.91 1.36 1.27
C PHE A 181 26.11 0.67 0.63
N LYS A 182 25.87 -0.24 -0.33
CA LYS A 182 26.96 -1.00 -0.98
C LYS A 182 27.76 -0.14 -1.96
N ASN A 183 27.16 0.92 -2.47
CA ASN A 183 27.80 1.87 -3.39
C ASN A 183 28.41 1.22 -4.64
N GLU A 184 27.79 0.16 -5.17
CA GLU A 184 28.23 -0.50 -6.39
C GLU A 184 28.06 0.42 -7.62
N SER A 185 28.87 0.18 -8.66
CA SER A 185 28.69 0.85 -9.95
C SER A 185 27.41 0.36 -10.63
N VAL A 186 26.85 1.23 -11.46
CA VAL A 186 25.70 0.88 -12.30
C VAL A 186 26.11 -0.21 -13.28
N LYS A 187 25.31 -1.27 -13.37
CA LYS A 187 25.49 -2.39 -14.28
C LYS A 187 24.44 -2.33 -15.38
N ALA A 188 24.83 -2.61 -16.63
CA ALA A 188 23.89 -2.60 -17.77
C ALA A 188 22.67 -3.51 -17.54
N GLU A 189 22.88 -4.66 -16.89
CA GLU A 189 21.80 -5.58 -16.51
C GLU A 189 20.76 -4.90 -15.58
N ASN A 190 21.23 -4.14 -14.58
CA ASN A 190 20.36 -3.41 -13.67
C ASN A 190 19.58 -2.31 -14.40
N VAL A 191 20.24 -1.62 -15.34
CA VAL A 191 19.57 -0.58 -16.17
C VAL A 191 18.47 -1.23 -17.01
N PHE A 192 18.75 -2.31 -17.71
CA PHE A 192 17.74 -3.00 -18.52
C PHE A 192 16.55 -3.46 -17.67
N LYS A 193 16.81 -4.12 -16.54
CA LYS A 193 15.76 -4.63 -15.64
C LYS A 193 14.95 -3.49 -15.03
N GLY A 194 15.62 -2.43 -14.59
CA GLY A 194 14.99 -1.25 -14.03
C GLY A 194 14.10 -0.53 -15.03
N CYS A 195 14.61 -0.24 -16.22
CA CYS A 195 13.84 0.39 -17.29
C CYS A 195 12.63 -0.44 -17.72
N TYR A 196 12.81 -1.76 -17.91
CA TYR A 196 11.72 -2.65 -18.26
C TYR A 196 10.59 -2.60 -17.20
N ARG A 197 10.96 -2.59 -15.92
CA ARG A 197 10.01 -2.51 -14.82
C ARG A 197 9.30 -1.16 -14.75
N ILE A 198 10.01 -0.06 -15.01
CA ILE A 198 9.42 1.29 -15.10
C ILE A 198 8.38 1.33 -16.24
N ILE A 199 8.74 0.81 -17.43
CA ILE A 199 7.83 0.77 -18.59
C ILE A 199 6.58 -0.05 -18.28
N TRP A 200 6.71 -1.17 -17.58
CA TRP A 200 5.56 -1.97 -17.13
C TRP A 200 4.66 -1.20 -16.15
N GLY A 201 5.25 -0.45 -15.23
CA GLY A 201 4.52 0.44 -14.33
C GLY A 201 3.75 1.53 -15.06
N LEU A 202 4.40 2.19 -16.02
CA LEU A 202 3.80 3.21 -16.89
C LEU A 202 2.64 2.63 -17.72
N PHE A 203 2.79 1.42 -18.27
CA PHE A 203 1.72 0.73 -18.99
C PHE A 203 0.46 0.60 -18.13
N LYS A 204 0.60 0.11 -16.90
CA LYS A 204 -0.54 -0.04 -15.99
C LYS A 204 -1.17 1.31 -15.61
N LYS A 205 -0.35 2.31 -15.31
CA LYS A 205 -0.81 3.66 -14.92
C LYS A 205 -1.49 4.37 -16.08
N MET A 206 -0.78 4.56 -17.21
CA MET A 206 -1.20 5.47 -18.26
C MET A 206 -2.24 4.88 -19.22
N ILE A 207 -2.27 3.56 -19.40
CA ILE A 207 -3.22 2.92 -20.33
C ILE A 207 -4.51 2.51 -19.62
N ILE A 208 -4.42 2.06 -18.35
CA ILE A 208 -5.57 1.47 -17.66
C ILE A 208 -6.07 2.39 -16.55
N ALA A 209 -5.21 2.73 -15.57
CA ALA A 209 -5.64 3.44 -14.38
C ALA A 209 -6.18 4.84 -14.68
N ASP A 210 -5.45 5.64 -15.45
CA ASP A 210 -5.83 7.03 -15.76
C ASP A 210 -7.11 7.12 -16.60
N ARG A 211 -7.36 6.15 -17.49
CA ARG A 211 -8.62 6.07 -18.23
C ARG A 211 -9.79 5.73 -17.31
N LEU A 212 -9.65 4.71 -16.47
CA LEU A 212 -10.69 4.30 -15.54
C LEU A 212 -11.05 5.39 -14.54
N ALA A 213 -10.11 6.25 -14.17
CA ALA A 213 -10.34 7.34 -13.24
C ALA A 213 -11.46 8.28 -13.69
N VAL A 214 -11.56 8.58 -14.99
CA VAL A 214 -12.60 9.46 -15.56
C VAL A 214 -14.00 8.90 -15.26
N LEU A 215 -14.21 7.62 -15.53
CA LEU A 215 -15.48 6.93 -15.24
C LEU A 215 -15.77 6.90 -13.73
N VAL A 216 -14.76 6.52 -12.95
CA VAL A 216 -14.90 6.40 -11.50
C VAL A 216 -15.27 7.73 -10.88
N ASP A 217 -14.55 8.80 -11.19
CA ASP A 217 -14.82 10.12 -10.62
C ASP A 217 -16.22 10.61 -11.00
N LYS A 218 -16.62 10.46 -12.26
CA LYS A 218 -17.95 10.85 -12.70
C LYS A 218 -19.06 10.13 -11.96
N VAL A 219 -18.94 8.81 -11.79
CA VAL A 219 -19.98 8.02 -11.10
C VAL A 219 -19.98 8.28 -9.60
N TYR A 220 -18.82 8.40 -8.94
CA TYR A 220 -18.77 8.65 -7.50
C TYR A 220 -19.26 10.05 -7.12
N VAL A 221 -19.04 11.06 -7.98
CA VAL A 221 -19.58 12.41 -7.75
C VAL A 221 -21.10 12.46 -7.97
N GLY A 222 -21.60 11.82 -9.03
CA GLY A 222 -23.02 11.85 -9.40
C GLY A 222 -23.80 10.57 -9.09
N TYR A 223 -23.39 9.78 -8.10
CA TYR A 223 -23.86 8.40 -7.85
C TYR A 223 -25.39 8.29 -7.69
N GLU A 224 -26.06 9.33 -7.21
CA GLU A 224 -27.51 9.35 -6.99
C GLU A 224 -28.30 9.28 -8.31
N SER A 225 -27.68 9.70 -9.42
CA SER A 225 -28.31 9.74 -10.76
C SER A 225 -28.16 8.43 -11.53
N TYR A 226 -27.42 7.45 -10.98
CA TYR A 226 -27.09 6.23 -11.70
C TYR A 226 -27.79 4.99 -11.14
N SER A 227 -28.08 4.03 -12.02
CA SER A 227 -28.63 2.72 -11.65
C SER A 227 -27.63 1.89 -10.82
N GLY A 228 -28.14 0.92 -10.06
CA GLY A 228 -27.30 -0.01 -9.30
C GLY A 228 -26.29 -0.77 -10.17
N ALA A 229 -26.62 -1.04 -11.43
CA ALA A 229 -25.68 -1.66 -12.38
C ALA A 229 -24.48 -0.77 -12.68
N VAL A 230 -24.69 0.55 -12.88
CA VAL A 230 -23.59 1.52 -13.07
C VAL A 230 -22.72 1.61 -11.81
N ILE A 231 -23.33 1.57 -10.62
CA ILE A 231 -22.58 1.56 -9.34
C ILE A 231 -21.69 0.34 -9.25
N VAL A 232 -22.17 -0.85 -9.64
CA VAL A 232 -21.34 -2.08 -9.69
C VAL A 232 -20.18 -1.92 -10.67
N VAL A 233 -20.44 -1.42 -11.87
CA VAL A 233 -19.38 -1.14 -12.87
C VAL A 233 -18.34 -0.18 -12.29
N ALA A 234 -18.76 0.89 -11.62
CA ALA A 234 -17.86 1.86 -11.02
C ALA A 234 -17.03 1.27 -9.86
N ALA A 235 -17.62 0.41 -9.02
CA ALA A 235 -16.91 -0.27 -7.93
C ALA A 235 -15.83 -1.23 -8.46
N ILE A 236 -16.14 -2.00 -9.51
CA ILE A 236 -15.18 -2.88 -10.18
C ILE A 236 -14.08 -2.03 -10.85
N SER A 237 -14.47 -0.99 -11.58
CA SER A 237 -13.55 -0.07 -12.26
C SER A 237 -12.60 0.60 -11.27
N TYR A 238 -13.10 1.06 -10.13
CA TYR A 238 -12.25 1.64 -9.08
C TYR A 238 -11.24 0.64 -8.51
N THR A 239 -11.67 -0.59 -8.25
CA THR A 239 -10.74 -1.63 -7.75
C THR A 239 -9.63 -1.93 -8.76
N ILE A 240 -9.96 -2.00 -10.05
CA ILE A 240 -8.98 -2.18 -11.13
C ILE A 240 -8.07 -0.95 -11.21
N GLN A 241 -8.63 0.25 -11.23
CA GLN A 241 -7.88 1.51 -11.23
C GLN A 241 -6.88 1.56 -10.07
N LEU A 242 -7.33 1.31 -8.84
CA LEU A 242 -6.50 1.33 -7.64
C LEU A 242 -5.34 0.32 -7.73
N TYR A 243 -5.61 -0.90 -8.21
CA TYR A 243 -4.56 -1.90 -8.40
C TYR A 243 -3.56 -1.50 -9.46
N MET A 244 -4.03 -1.06 -10.63
CA MET A 244 -3.16 -0.69 -11.75
C MET A 244 -2.32 0.54 -11.41
N GLU A 245 -2.89 1.52 -10.73
CA GLU A 245 -2.20 2.72 -10.31
C GLU A 245 -1.15 2.41 -9.23
N PHE A 246 -1.56 1.79 -8.13
CA PHE A 246 -0.66 1.56 -7.00
C PHE A 246 0.42 0.51 -7.33
N SER A 247 0.06 -0.62 -7.98
CA SER A 247 1.07 -1.59 -8.42
C SER A 247 1.95 -1.02 -9.54
N GLY A 248 1.43 -0.15 -10.40
CA GLY A 248 2.20 0.56 -11.41
C GLY A 248 3.22 1.51 -10.80
N CYS A 249 2.81 2.29 -9.80
CA CYS A 249 3.71 3.14 -9.03
C CYS A 249 4.81 2.31 -8.35
N MET A 250 4.46 1.18 -7.72
CA MET A 250 5.45 0.28 -7.10
C MET A 250 6.45 -0.24 -8.13
N ASP A 251 6.02 -0.60 -9.35
CA ASP A 251 6.94 -1.04 -10.39
C ASP A 251 7.88 0.09 -10.84
N MET A 252 7.39 1.33 -10.96
CA MET A 252 8.24 2.49 -11.27
C MET A 252 9.26 2.75 -10.16
N VAL A 253 8.84 2.70 -8.90
CA VAL A 253 9.70 2.92 -7.73
C VAL A 253 10.78 1.85 -7.60
N ILE A 254 10.39 0.57 -7.66
CA ILE A 254 11.31 -0.56 -7.53
C ILE A 254 12.25 -0.60 -8.74
N GLY A 255 11.72 -0.29 -9.93
CA GLY A 255 12.52 -0.15 -11.15
C GLY A 255 13.57 0.95 -11.02
N SER A 256 13.17 2.14 -10.53
CA SER A 256 14.08 3.28 -10.31
C SER A 256 15.21 2.94 -9.33
N ALA A 257 14.89 2.31 -8.20
CA ALA A 257 15.91 1.83 -7.25
C ALA A 257 16.80 0.75 -7.88
N GLY A 258 16.21 -0.14 -8.67
CA GLY A 258 16.90 -1.22 -9.38
C GLY A 258 17.97 -0.75 -10.36
N LEU A 259 17.81 0.44 -10.98
CA LEU A 259 18.82 1.06 -11.84
C LEU A 259 20.17 1.23 -11.11
N PHE A 260 20.11 1.59 -9.82
CA PHE A 260 21.29 1.76 -8.95
C PHE A 260 21.77 0.44 -8.31
N GLY A 261 21.13 -0.70 -8.64
CA GLY A 261 21.41 -1.98 -8.01
C GLY A 261 20.80 -2.13 -6.61
N ILE A 262 19.96 -1.20 -6.18
CA ILE A 262 19.29 -1.21 -4.88
C ILE A 262 18.03 -2.07 -4.97
N ARG A 263 17.88 -3.02 -4.04
CA ARG A 263 16.73 -3.92 -3.97
C ARG A 263 15.72 -3.40 -2.97
N LEU A 264 14.49 -3.24 -3.42
CA LEU A 264 13.35 -2.90 -2.57
C LEU A 264 12.41 -4.11 -2.43
N PRO A 265 11.68 -4.23 -1.32
CA PRO A 265 10.70 -5.29 -1.13
C PRO A 265 9.49 -5.12 -2.07
N GLU A 266 8.91 -6.26 -2.49
CA GLU A 266 7.69 -6.27 -3.29
C GLU A 266 6.47 -5.87 -2.46
N ASN A 267 5.55 -5.15 -3.09
CA ASN A 267 4.33 -4.69 -2.42
C ASN A 267 3.06 -5.40 -2.91
N PHE A 268 3.14 -6.11 -4.04
CA PHE A 268 2.04 -6.87 -4.61
C PHE A 268 2.47 -8.26 -5.08
N SER A 269 1.57 -9.25 -4.91
CA SER A 269 1.74 -10.63 -5.37
C SER A 269 0.40 -11.22 -5.79
N GLN A 270 -0.08 -10.87 -7.00
CA GLN A 270 -1.31 -11.38 -7.62
C GLN A 270 -2.53 -11.38 -6.66
N PRO A 271 -2.96 -10.23 -6.15
CA PRO A 271 -3.94 -10.17 -5.04
C PRO A 271 -5.32 -10.70 -5.41
N PHE A 272 -5.72 -10.63 -6.68
CA PHE A 272 -7.04 -11.07 -7.14
C PHE A 272 -7.18 -12.59 -7.27
N PHE A 273 -6.10 -13.35 -7.07
CA PHE A 273 -6.14 -14.81 -6.95
C PHE A 273 -6.31 -15.29 -5.49
N ALA A 274 -6.47 -14.36 -4.55
CA ALA A 274 -6.67 -14.69 -3.14
C ALA A 274 -7.99 -15.44 -2.90
N LYS A 275 -7.95 -16.38 -1.96
CA LYS A 275 -9.09 -17.24 -1.59
C LYS A 275 -9.72 -16.84 -0.24
N THR A 276 -9.00 -16.08 0.56
CA THR A 276 -9.44 -15.59 1.88
C THR A 276 -8.98 -14.14 2.10
N CYS A 277 -9.66 -13.44 3.00
CA CYS A 277 -9.23 -12.07 3.36
C CYS A 277 -7.79 -12.03 3.88
N THR A 278 -7.38 -13.03 4.66
CA THR A 278 -5.99 -13.13 5.15
C THR A 278 -4.99 -13.37 4.01
N ASP A 279 -5.37 -14.15 2.98
CA ASP A 279 -4.53 -14.38 1.80
C ASP A 279 -4.44 -13.10 0.96
N PHE A 280 -5.56 -12.38 0.75
CA PHE A 280 -5.57 -11.11 0.05
C PHE A 280 -4.58 -10.11 0.66
N TRP A 281 -4.60 -9.91 1.97
CA TRP A 281 -3.73 -8.97 2.67
C TRP A 281 -2.26 -9.42 2.79
N LYS A 282 -1.95 -10.67 2.47
CA LYS A 282 -0.58 -11.13 2.24
C LYS A 282 -0.06 -10.83 0.85
N ARG A 283 -0.95 -10.44 -0.08
CA ARG A 283 -0.68 -10.19 -1.49
C ARG A 283 -0.87 -8.73 -1.89
N TRP A 284 -1.65 -7.97 -1.12
CA TRP A 284 -1.95 -6.55 -1.30
C TRP A 284 -1.22 -5.71 -0.27
N HIS A 285 -0.50 -4.67 -0.72
CA HIS A 285 0.25 -3.74 0.14
C HIS A 285 1.10 -4.48 1.19
N ILE A 286 1.91 -5.41 0.71
CA ILE A 286 2.63 -6.41 1.53
C ILE A 286 3.47 -5.73 2.60
N THR A 287 4.20 -4.66 2.25
CA THR A 287 5.13 -4.00 3.17
C THR A 287 4.41 -3.34 4.35
N LEU A 288 3.24 -2.73 4.12
CA LEU A 288 2.40 -2.20 5.20
C LEU A 288 1.87 -3.33 6.09
N GLY A 289 1.39 -4.43 5.48
CA GLY A 289 0.93 -5.63 6.21
C GLY A 289 2.05 -6.22 7.09
N VAL A 290 3.27 -6.34 6.56
CA VAL A 290 4.46 -6.81 7.29
C VAL A 290 4.80 -5.85 8.43
N TRP A 291 4.71 -4.53 8.21
CA TRP A 291 4.94 -3.53 9.23
C TRP A 291 3.95 -3.68 10.40
N PHE A 292 2.65 -3.72 10.12
CA PHE A 292 1.62 -3.90 11.16
C PHE A 292 1.77 -5.23 11.90
N LYS A 293 2.10 -6.29 11.18
CA LYS A 293 2.35 -7.61 11.76
C LYS A 293 3.50 -7.58 12.77
N ASN A 294 4.63 -6.95 12.39
CA ASN A 294 5.85 -6.94 13.21
C ASN A 294 5.76 -5.97 14.40
N TYR A 295 5.15 -4.78 14.20
CA TYR A 295 5.21 -3.71 15.18
C TYR A 295 3.93 -3.52 15.99
N ILE A 296 2.81 -4.12 15.58
CA ILE A 296 1.54 -4.08 16.33
C ILE A 296 1.07 -5.49 16.69
N PHE A 297 0.84 -6.36 15.70
CA PHE A 297 0.23 -7.68 15.93
C PHE A 297 1.06 -8.53 16.90
N TYR A 298 2.33 -8.76 16.60
CA TYR A 298 3.18 -9.61 17.46
C TYR A 298 3.38 -9.03 18.87
N PRO A 299 3.74 -7.75 19.07
CA PRO A 299 3.87 -7.20 20.43
C PRO A 299 2.58 -7.32 21.26
N VAL A 300 1.41 -7.11 20.64
CA VAL A 300 0.12 -7.26 21.34
C VAL A 300 -0.18 -8.71 21.65
N SER A 301 0.05 -9.63 20.70
CA SER A 301 -0.25 -11.08 20.87
C SER A 301 0.56 -11.74 21.98
N ILE A 302 1.78 -11.25 22.26
CA ILE A 302 2.64 -11.74 23.35
C ILE A 302 2.58 -10.88 24.62
N SER A 303 1.72 -9.87 24.66
CA SER A 303 1.58 -8.93 25.78
C SER A 303 1.18 -9.60 27.09
N LYS A 304 1.35 -8.88 28.21
CA LYS A 304 0.88 -9.36 29.52
C LYS A 304 -0.63 -9.62 29.52
N THR A 305 -1.41 -8.80 28.82
CA THR A 305 -2.87 -8.95 28.68
C THR A 305 -3.23 -10.23 27.93
N ALA A 306 -2.60 -10.50 26.80
CA ALA A 306 -2.82 -11.72 26.03
C ALA A 306 -2.43 -12.99 26.83
N ARG A 307 -1.33 -12.92 27.59
CA ARG A 307 -0.94 -14.02 28.49
C ARG A 307 -1.92 -14.24 29.64
N LYS A 308 -2.46 -13.16 30.24
CA LYS A 308 -3.51 -13.26 31.28
C LYS A 308 -4.78 -13.89 30.69
N TRP A 309 -5.20 -13.48 29.50
CA TRP A 309 -6.34 -14.06 28.78
C TRP A 309 -6.16 -15.55 28.54
N ASN A 310 -5.00 -15.96 28.01
CA ASN A 310 -4.69 -17.38 27.79
C ASN A 310 -4.73 -18.22 29.08
N LYS A 311 -4.21 -17.68 30.18
CA LYS A 311 -4.31 -18.36 31.50
C LYS A 311 -5.76 -18.44 31.99
N PHE A 312 -6.51 -17.36 31.86
CA PHE A 312 -7.92 -17.32 32.26
C PHE A 312 -8.77 -18.33 31.49
N THR A 313 -8.67 -18.35 30.17
CA THR A 313 -9.45 -19.27 29.33
C THR A 313 -9.13 -20.73 29.60
N ARG A 314 -7.83 -21.08 29.75
CA ARG A 314 -7.40 -22.44 30.07
C ARG A 314 -7.84 -22.91 31.47
N LYS A 315 -8.02 -21.98 32.42
CA LYS A 315 -8.49 -22.29 33.76
C LYS A 315 -10.01 -22.52 33.81
N HIS A 316 -10.78 -21.72 33.05
CA HIS A 316 -12.26 -21.73 33.13
C HIS A 316 -12.92 -22.60 32.08
N PHE A 317 -12.26 -22.85 30.93
CA PHE A 317 -12.80 -23.66 29.85
C PHE A 317 -11.88 -24.87 29.59
N LYS A 318 -12.43 -26.09 29.72
CA LYS A 318 -11.65 -27.33 29.52
C LYS A 318 -11.60 -27.73 28.04
N GLY A 319 -10.58 -28.52 27.70
CA GLY A 319 -10.44 -29.15 26.39
C GLY A 319 -10.21 -28.17 25.21
N ASP A 320 -10.71 -28.53 24.06
CA ASP A 320 -10.48 -27.78 22.81
C ASP A 320 -11.24 -26.45 22.78
N PHE A 321 -12.37 -26.36 23.48
CA PHE A 321 -13.11 -25.11 23.59
C PHE A 321 -12.29 -24.03 24.31
N GLY A 322 -11.58 -24.39 25.36
CA GLY A 322 -10.67 -23.44 26.05
C GLY A 322 -9.52 -22.98 25.18
N LYS A 323 -8.94 -23.87 24.36
CA LYS A 323 -7.91 -23.51 23.38
C LYS A 323 -8.47 -22.57 22.30
N TYR A 324 -9.69 -22.86 21.80
CA TYR A 324 -10.38 -22.03 20.82
C TYR A 324 -10.64 -20.63 21.36
N MET A 325 -11.22 -20.51 22.56
CA MET A 325 -11.47 -19.21 23.23
C MET A 325 -10.18 -18.42 23.48
N ALA A 326 -9.08 -19.11 23.84
CA ALA A 326 -7.77 -18.49 24.00
C ALA A 326 -7.29 -17.91 22.67
N ARG A 327 -7.36 -18.68 21.58
CA ARG A 327 -6.96 -18.26 20.23
C ARG A 327 -7.80 -17.08 19.75
N MET A 328 -9.13 -17.14 19.91
CA MET A 328 -10.03 -16.08 19.48
C MET A 328 -9.80 -14.76 20.21
N GLY A 329 -9.68 -14.79 21.53
CA GLY A 329 -9.42 -13.56 22.30
C GLY A 329 -8.06 -12.93 21.99
N ILE A 330 -7.01 -13.73 21.82
CA ILE A 330 -5.70 -13.21 21.40
C ILE A 330 -5.77 -12.64 19.98
N ALA A 331 -6.45 -13.31 19.06
CA ALA A 331 -6.64 -12.84 17.69
C ALA A 331 -7.41 -11.50 17.68
N ALA A 332 -8.52 -11.38 18.41
CA ALA A 332 -9.27 -10.14 18.52
C ALA A 332 -8.40 -9.00 19.07
N MET A 333 -7.70 -9.23 20.20
CA MET A 333 -6.83 -8.22 20.83
C MET A 333 -5.69 -7.76 19.92
N ALA A 334 -5.17 -8.63 19.05
CA ALA A 334 -4.05 -8.30 18.17
C ALA A 334 -4.52 -7.72 16.82
N LEU A 335 -5.60 -8.24 16.23
CA LEU A 335 -6.13 -7.78 14.95
C LEU A 335 -6.83 -6.42 15.06
N PHE A 336 -7.58 -6.17 16.13
CA PHE A 336 -8.33 -4.93 16.27
C PHE A 336 -7.44 -3.68 16.18
N PRO A 337 -6.35 -3.53 16.95
CA PRO A 337 -5.47 -2.37 16.81
C PRO A 337 -4.77 -2.31 15.45
N VAL A 338 -4.46 -3.43 14.82
CA VAL A 338 -3.90 -3.46 13.46
C VAL A 338 -4.87 -2.82 12.48
N TRP A 339 -6.14 -3.23 12.48
CA TRP A 339 -7.11 -2.77 11.50
C TRP A 339 -7.61 -1.34 11.75
N ILE A 340 -7.73 -0.93 13.00
CA ILE A 340 -7.98 0.49 13.34
C ILE A 340 -6.81 1.36 12.88
N SER A 341 -5.56 0.93 13.15
CA SER A 341 -4.38 1.67 12.71
C SER A 341 -4.25 1.71 11.19
N ASN A 342 -4.64 0.63 10.49
CA ASN A 342 -4.69 0.59 9.04
C ASN A 342 -5.67 1.62 8.48
N GLY A 343 -6.91 1.65 8.99
CA GLY A 343 -7.91 2.64 8.60
C GLY A 343 -7.43 4.07 8.87
N LEU A 344 -6.92 4.33 10.06
CA LEU A 344 -6.37 5.64 10.41
C LEU A 344 -5.17 6.03 9.55
N TRP A 345 -4.31 5.10 9.16
CA TRP A 345 -3.14 5.39 8.32
C TRP A 345 -3.55 5.95 6.95
N HIS A 346 -4.63 5.44 6.36
CA HIS A 346 -5.15 5.92 5.08
C HIS A 346 -5.64 7.38 5.15
N GLY A 347 -6.24 7.82 6.26
CA GLY A 347 -6.62 9.22 6.39
C GLY A 347 -7.63 9.54 7.48
N PRO A 348 -7.86 10.84 7.73
CA PRO A 348 -8.77 11.32 8.77
C PRO A 348 -10.23 11.34 8.29
N LYS A 349 -10.77 10.20 7.86
CA LYS A 349 -12.17 10.07 7.42
C LYS A 349 -12.81 8.81 8.00
N TRP A 350 -14.11 8.86 8.25
CA TRP A 350 -14.87 7.74 8.83
C TRP A 350 -14.98 6.52 7.90
N ASN A 351 -14.97 6.71 6.59
CA ASN A 351 -14.94 5.59 5.62
C ASN A 351 -13.67 4.74 5.74
N TYR A 352 -12.51 5.33 6.05
CA TYR A 352 -11.27 4.58 6.27
C TYR A 352 -11.32 3.79 7.59
N ILE A 353 -11.89 4.37 8.65
CA ILE A 353 -12.11 3.64 9.91
C ILE A 353 -13.07 2.47 9.68
N PHE A 354 -14.16 2.70 8.94
CA PHE A 354 -15.10 1.64 8.55
C PHE A 354 -14.41 0.55 7.72
N TYR A 355 -13.58 0.92 6.75
CA TYR A 355 -12.78 -0.02 5.95
C TYR A 355 -11.91 -0.93 6.82
N GLY A 356 -11.22 -0.36 7.81
CA GLY A 356 -10.46 -1.13 8.79
C GLY A 356 -11.35 -2.10 9.60
N LEU A 357 -12.49 -1.62 10.10
CA LEU A 357 -13.46 -2.45 10.84
C LEU A 357 -14.08 -3.55 9.97
N TYR A 358 -14.35 -3.27 8.70
CA TYR A 358 -14.87 -4.22 7.73
C TYR A 358 -13.93 -5.42 7.56
N TYR A 359 -12.64 -5.17 7.32
CA TYR A 359 -11.67 -6.26 7.19
C TYR A 359 -11.32 -6.94 8.52
N PHE A 360 -11.30 -6.19 9.62
CA PHE A 360 -11.22 -6.80 10.95
C PHE A 360 -12.35 -7.81 11.17
N GLY A 361 -13.59 -7.39 10.91
CA GLY A 361 -14.77 -8.25 11.06
C GLY A 361 -14.70 -9.50 10.19
N LEU A 362 -14.38 -9.35 8.91
CA LEU A 362 -14.29 -10.46 7.97
C LEU A 362 -13.18 -11.46 8.32
N ILE A 363 -11.99 -10.97 8.71
CA ILE A 363 -10.88 -11.84 9.09
C ILE A 363 -11.19 -12.55 10.42
N PHE A 364 -11.71 -11.82 11.40
CA PHE A 364 -12.07 -12.38 12.69
C PHE A 364 -13.20 -13.41 12.57
N MET A 365 -14.27 -13.10 11.82
CA MET A 365 -15.35 -14.04 11.53
C MET A 365 -14.85 -15.27 10.77
N GLY A 366 -13.95 -15.09 9.79
CA GLY A 366 -13.33 -16.20 9.07
C GLY A 366 -12.58 -17.16 9.98
N LEU A 367 -11.87 -16.63 11.00
CA LEU A 367 -11.20 -17.43 12.03
C LEU A 367 -12.21 -18.09 13.00
N ALA A 368 -13.25 -17.35 13.40
CA ALA A 368 -14.26 -17.84 14.35
C ALA A 368 -15.14 -18.93 13.74
N LEU A 369 -15.49 -18.78 12.47
CA LEU A 369 -16.34 -19.75 11.76
C LEU A 369 -15.57 -20.91 11.12
N GLU A 370 -14.25 -20.96 11.26
CA GLU A 370 -13.41 -22.03 10.70
C GLU A 370 -13.92 -23.45 11.07
N PRO A 371 -14.24 -23.77 12.36
CA PRO A 371 -14.75 -25.10 12.72
C PRO A 371 -16.12 -25.42 12.10
N VAL A 372 -16.98 -24.39 11.96
CA VAL A 372 -18.30 -24.54 11.34
C VAL A 372 -18.17 -24.79 9.85
N ARG A 373 -17.31 -24.02 9.18
CA ARG A 373 -17.00 -24.21 7.75
C ARG A 373 -16.50 -25.63 7.48
N ASP A 374 -15.54 -26.11 8.27
CA ASP A 374 -14.93 -27.42 8.08
C ASP A 374 -15.95 -28.53 8.27
N ARG A 375 -16.87 -28.37 9.23
CA ARG A 375 -18.00 -29.30 9.43
C ARG A 375 -18.97 -29.27 8.25
N ILE A 376 -19.33 -28.12 7.72
CA ILE A 376 -20.20 -27.99 6.55
C ILE A 376 -19.57 -28.66 5.33
N LEU A 377 -18.29 -28.43 5.07
CA LEU A 377 -17.58 -29.06 3.95
C LEU A 377 -17.54 -30.57 4.08
N ALA A 378 -17.32 -31.08 5.29
CA ALA A 378 -17.34 -32.52 5.56
C ALA A 378 -18.74 -33.14 5.32
N VAL A 379 -19.81 -32.52 5.84
CA VAL A 379 -21.21 -32.99 5.67
C VAL A 379 -21.63 -32.94 4.20
N LEU A 380 -21.25 -31.92 3.46
CA LEU A 380 -21.57 -31.78 2.04
C LEU A 380 -20.60 -32.52 1.12
N HIS A 381 -19.61 -33.24 1.66
CA HIS A 381 -18.57 -33.96 0.92
C HIS A 381 -17.86 -33.10 -0.11
N ILE A 382 -17.70 -31.78 0.19
CA ILE A 382 -17.01 -30.85 -0.69
C ILE A 382 -15.51 -30.97 -0.47
N ASN A 383 -14.77 -31.29 -1.53
CA ASN A 383 -13.31 -31.30 -1.48
C ASN A 383 -12.78 -29.86 -1.53
N PRO A 384 -12.08 -29.37 -0.46
CA PRO A 384 -11.51 -28.02 -0.40
C PRO A 384 -10.45 -27.76 -1.48
N GLU A 385 -9.83 -28.82 -2.01
CA GLU A 385 -8.81 -28.73 -3.06
C GLU A 385 -9.40 -28.72 -4.47
N SER A 386 -10.71 -28.95 -4.62
CA SER A 386 -11.36 -28.95 -5.93
C SER A 386 -11.28 -27.57 -6.60
N ILE A 387 -11.17 -27.57 -7.93
CA ILE A 387 -11.10 -26.32 -8.71
C ILE A 387 -12.39 -25.49 -8.53
N PHE A 388 -13.55 -26.15 -8.45
CA PHE A 388 -14.83 -25.46 -8.24
C PHE A 388 -14.88 -24.71 -6.91
N TYR A 389 -14.44 -25.35 -5.82
CA TYR A 389 -14.42 -24.69 -4.51
C TYR A 389 -13.40 -23.54 -4.47
N LYS A 390 -12.22 -23.72 -5.06
CA LYS A 390 -11.19 -22.67 -5.18
C LYS A 390 -11.70 -21.49 -6.00
N THR A 391 -12.38 -21.75 -7.12
CA THR A 391 -12.98 -20.68 -7.95
C THR A 391 -14.08 -19.95 -7.18
N PHE A 392 -14.96 -20.67 -6.50
CA PHE A 392 -15.98 -20.07 -5.63
C PHE A 392 -15.36 -19.14 -4.57
N GLN A 393 -14.28 -19.60 -3.91
CA GLN A 393 -13.58 -18.77 -2.92
C GLN A 393 -13.00 -17.51 -3.55
N THR A 394 -12.40 -17.61 -4.74
CA THR A 394 -11.85 -16.43 -5.45
C THR A 394 -12.96 -15.45 -5.84
N VAL A 395 -14.07 -15.93 -6.42
CA VAL A 395 -15.21 -15.06 -6.78
C VAL A 395 -15.81 -14.38 -5.54
N LYS A 396 -16.02 -15.14 -4.45
CA LYS A 396 -16.44 -14.56 -3.17
C LYS A 396 -15.47 -13.46 -2.69
N MET A 397 -14.16 -13.69 -2.81
CA MET A 397 -13.17 -12.69 -2.41
C MET A 397 -13.22 -11.45 -3.29
N LEU A 398 -13.41 -11.57 -4.60
CA LEU A 398 -13.58 -10.42 -5.49
C LEU A 398 -14.79 -9.56 -5.08
N ILE A 399 -15.93 -10.19 -4.74
CA ILE A 399 -17.11 -9.44 -4.25
C ILE A 399 -16.79 -8.71 -2.95
N ILE A 400 -16.10 -9.35 -2.02
CA ILE A 400 -15.66 -8.72 -0.75
C ILE A 400 -14.73 -7.53 -1.02
N ILE A 401 -13.77 -7.69 -1.94
CA ILE A 401 -12.82 -6.63 -2.30
C ILE A 401 -13.57 -5.46 -2.96
N PHE A 402 -14.39 -5.70 -3.98
CA PHE A 402 -15.15 -4.63 -4.66
C PHE A 402 -16.03 -3.85 -3.69
N THR A 403 -16.67 -4.55 -2.75
CA THR A 403 -17.47 -3.90 -1.70
C THR A 403 -16.59 -3.05 -0.78
N GLY A 404 -15.47 -3.58 -0.31
CA GLY A 404 -14.54 -2.86 0.57
C GLY A 404 -13.97 -1.60 -0.11
N GLU A 405 -13.50 -1.74 -1.35
CA GLU A 405 -12.91 -0.62 -2.11
C GLU A 405 -13.97 0.43 -2.49
N MET A 406 -15.22 0.05 -2.72
CA MET A 406 -16.32 0.99 -2.92
C MET A 406 -16.50 1.91 -1.69
N PHE A 407 -16.50 1.36 -0.48
CA PHE A 407 -16.53 2.18 0.74
C PHE A 407 -15.26 3.02 0.93
N PHE A 408 -14.11 2.48 0.56
CA PHE A 408 -12.84 3.19 0.66
C PHE A 408 -12.83 4.46 -0.19
N ARG A 409 -13.32 4.40 -1.46
CA ARG A 409 -13.35 5.54 -2.40
C ARG A 409 -14.40 6.58 -2.05
N GLY A 410 -15.48 6.18 -1.39
CA GLY A 410 -16.61 7.07 -1.09
C GLY A 410 -16.18 8.31 -0.29
N ASP A 411 -16.88 9.44 -0.50
CA ASP A 411 -16.69 10.63 0.32
C ASP A 411 -17.46 10.51 1.65
N GLY A 412 -16.88 9.72 2.54
CA GLY A 412 -17.45 9.37 3.82
C GLY A 412 -18.34 8.11 3.80
N PHE A 413 -18.64 7.62 5.01
CA PHE A 413 -19.38 6.38 5.21
C PHE A 413 -20.79 6.40 4.59
N ARG A 414 -21.47 7.56 4.66
CA ARG A 414 -22.86 7.69 4.16
C ARG A 414 -22.94 7.42 2.66
N GLN A 415 -22.05 8.02 1.88
CA GLN A 415 -22.02 7.82 0.43
C GLN A 415 -21.81 6.34 0.09
N GLY A 416 -20.80 5.68 0.68
CA GLY A 416 -20.56 4.26 0.45
C GLY A 416 -21.78 3.40 0.79
N PHE A 417 -22.49 3.72 1.89
CA PHE A 417 -23.70 2.99 2.27
C PHE A 417 -24.87 3.25 1.30
N HIS A 418 -25.06 4.47 0.83
CA HIS A 418 -26.08 4.79 -0.17
C HIS A 418 -25.79 4.08 -1.51
N MET A 419 -24.55 4.11 -1.99
CA MET A 419 -24.13 3.38 -3.19
C MET A 419 -24.39 1.89 -3.04
N PHE A 420 -24.00 1.29 -1.90
CA PHE A 420 -24.25 -0.13 -1.63
C PHE A 420 -25.74 -0.47 -1.65
N LYS A 421 -26.59 0.36 -1.03
CA LYS A 421 -28.05 0.20 -1.03
C LYS A 421 -28.63 0.30 -2.45
N SER A 422 -28.15 1.23 -3.26
CA SER A 422 -28.62 1.45 -4.64
C SER A 422 -28.41 0.22 -5.53
N ILE A 423 -27.36 -0.58 -5.27
CA ILE A 423 -27.14 -1.84 -5.99
C ILE A 423 -28.35 -2.77 -5.89
N PHE A 424 -29.04 -2.81 -4.74
CA PHE A 424 -30.18 -3.69 -4.52
C PHE A 424 -31.52 -3.06 -4.83
N GLN A 425 -31.63 -1.73 -4.80
CA GLN A 425 -32.91 -1.03 -4.95
C GLN A 425 -33.16 -0.54 -6.39
N GLY A 426 -32.11 -0.27 -7.15
CA GLY A 426 -32.21 0.34 -8.49
C GLY A 426 -31.40 -0.41 -9.56
N PHE A 427 -31.22 -1.72 -9.44
CA PHE A 427 -30.47 -2.50 -10.43
C PHE A 427 -31.27 -2.69 -11.71
N THR A 428 -30.72 -2.25 -12.83
CA THR A 428 -31.27 -2.50 -14.17
C THR A 428 -30.15 -2.91 -15.14
N THR A 429 -30.45 -3.90 -15.99
CA THR A 429 -29.52 -4.36 -17.04
C THR A 429 -29.64 -3.56 -18.33
N GLU A 430 -30.63 -2.68 -18.45
CA GLU A 430 -30.80 -1.80 -19.62
C GLU A 430 -29.60 -0.90 -19.85
N THR A 431 -28.96 -0.44 -18.75
CA THR A 431 -27.72 0.35 -18.77
C THR A 431 -26.60 -0.22 -19.67
N PHE A 432 -26.57 -1.52 -19.87
CA PHE A 432 -25.60 -2.18 -20.75
C PHE A 432 -25.98 -2.12 -22.25
N LYS A 433 -27.21 -1.69 -22.58
CA LYS A 433 -27.76 -1.69 -23.94
C LYS A 433 -28.10 -0.30 -24.46
N ASP A 434 -28.47 0.61 -23.57
CA ASP A 434 -28.97 1.96 -23.87
C ASP A 434 -27.88 3.00 -24.13
N GLY A 435 -26.61 2.61 -24.06
CA GLY A 435 -25.47 3.51 -24.25
C GLY A 435 -25.08 4.32 -23.00
N THR A 436 -25.76 4.13 -21.85
CA THR A 436 -25.44 4.84 -20.60
C THR A 436 -23.97 4.75 -20.23
N LEU A 437 -23.32 3.58 -20.41
CA LEU A 437 -21.90 3.42 -20.10
C LEU A 437 -20.99 4.33 -20.92
N LEU A 438 -21.36 4.64 -22.17
CA LEU A 438 -20.60 5.54 -23.04
C LEU A 438 -20.77 7.03 -22.66
N THR A 439 -21.75 7.33 -21.82
CA THR A 439 -21.92 8.69 -21.27
C THR A 439 -21.04 8.96 -20.05
N LEU A 440 -20.34 7.94 -19.53
CA LEU A 440 -19.54 8.06 -18.32
C LEU A 440 -18.14 8.68 -18.54
N GLY A 441 -17.89 9.26 -19.72
CA GLY A 441 -16.63 9.93 -20.05
C GLY A 441 -15.62 9.06 -20.77
N LEU A 442 -16.01 7.83 -21.14
CA LEU A 442 -15.22 6.89 -21.93
C LEU A 442 -15.99 6.51 -23.20
N ASP A 443 -15.31 6.48 -24.33
CA ASP A 443 -15.86 6.00 -25.58
C ASP A 443 -15.67 4.47 -25.75
N GLN A 444 -16.18 3.94 -26.85
CA GLN A 444 -16.10 2.51 -27.15
C GLN A 444 -14.64 2.04 -27.34
N ASN A 445 -13.76 2.89 -27.84
CA ASN A 445 -12.35 2.55 -28.04
C ASN A 445 -11.59 2.58 -26.71
N ASP A 446 -11.92 3.51 -25.81
CA ASP A 446 -11.38 3.53 -24.45
C ASP A 446 -11.69 2.21 -23.72
N PHE A 447 -12.94 1.74 -23.77
CA PHE A 447 -13.30 0.45 -23.19
C PHE A 447 -12.53 -0.73 -23.81
N ARG A 448 -12.33 -0.72 -25.14
CA ARG A 448 -11.52 -1.76 -25.82
C ARG A 448 -10.07 -1.75 -25.32
N ILE A 449 -9.45 -0.57 -25.24
CA ILE A 449 -8.07 -0.39 -24.77
C ILE A 449 -7.94 -0.87 -23.32
N ILE A 450 -8.87 -0.47 -22.44
CA ILE A 450 -8.89 -0.91 -21.03
C ILE A 450 -9.00 -2.43 -20.94
N ILE A 451 -9.95 -3.03 -21.66
CA ILE A 451 -10.16 -4.49 -21.63
C ILE A 451 -8.91 -5.23 -22.12
N ILE A 452 -8.32 -4.83 -23.23
CA ILE A 452 -7.09 -5.43 -23.76
C ILE A 452 -5.95 -5.26 -22.76
N GLY A 453 -5.77 -4.07 -22.20
CA GLY A 453 -4.76 -3.80 -21.18
C GLY A 453 -4.94 -4.67 -19.94
N CYS A 454 -6.17 -4.76 -19.44
CA CYS A 454 -6.50 -5.62 -18.29
C CYS A 454 -6.24 -7.10 -18.60
N MET A 455 -6.54 -7.58 -19.81
CA MET A 455 -6.23 -8.95 -20.22
C MET A 455 -4.72 -9.21 -20.23
N ILE A 456 -3.92 -8.28 -20.75
CA ILE A 456 -2.46 -8.40 -20.75
C ILE A 456 -1.93 -8.54 -19.32
N VAL A 457 -2.40 -7.68 -18.40
CA VAL A 457 -1.98 -7.75 -16.98
C VAL A 457 -2.49 -9.03 -16.32
N PHE A 458 -3.74 -9.42 -16.58
CA PHE A 458 -4.32 -10.65 -16.04
C PHE A 458 -3.53 -11.89 -16.47
N PHE A 459 -3.19 -12.03 -17.76
CA PHE A 459 -2.38 -13.15 -18.24
C PHE A 459 -0.95 -13.13 -17.66
N ALA A 460 -0.35 -11.94 -17.52
CA ALA A 460 0.93 -11.80 -16.85
C ALA A 460 0.86 -12.27 -15.38
N ASP A 461 -0.19 -11.91 -14.67
CA ASP A 461 -0.41 -12.32 -13.27
C ASP A 461 -0.77 -13.81 -13.17
N LEU A 462 -1.53 -14.35 -14.11
CA LEU A 462 -1.84 -15.78 -14.21
C LEU A 462 -0.58 -16.64 -14.38
N ILE A 463 0.31 -16.22 -15.29
CA ILE A 463 1.59 -16.88 -15.48
C ILE A 463 2.41 -16.84 -14.19
N LYS A 464 2.47 -15.71 -13.50
CA LYS A 464 3.21 -15.60 -12.23
C LYS A 464 2.62 -16.46 -11.11
N GLU A 465 1.28 -16.60 -11.05
CA GLU A 465 0.63 -17.40 -10.02
C GLU A 465 0.84 -18.89 -10.20
N TYR A 466 0.74 -19.40 -11.44
CA TYR A 466 0.74 -20.83 -11.73
C TYR A 466 2.04 -21.39 -12.31
N TRP A 467 3.00 -20.51 -12.72
CA TRP A 467 4.29 -20.98 -13.20
C TRP A 467 5.07 -21.64 -12.06
N PRO A 468 5.65 -22.85 -12.28
CA PRO A 468 6.35 -23.55 -11.21
C PRO A 468 7.49 -22.72 -10.63
N LYS A 469 7.40 -22.51 -9.32
CA LYS A 469 8.43 -21.82 -8.53
C LYS A 469 9.59 -22.77 -8.32
N GLU A 470 10.49 -22.87 -9.28
CA GLU A 470 11.77 -23.51 -9.03
C GLU A 470 12.54 -22.69 -7.99
N THR A 471 12.60 -23.26 -6.80
CA THR A 471 13.41 -22.88 -5.63
C THR A 471 13.13 -21.53 -4.94
N LYS A 472 13.14 -21.57 -3.61
CA LYS A 472 12.97 -20.49 -2.62
C LYS A 472 13.88 -19.24 -2.79
N MET A 473 14.68 -19.18 -3.83
CA MET A 473 15.64 -18.10 -4.12
C MET A 473 15.14 -17.07 -5.14
N CYS A 474 13.98 -17.28 -5.76
CA CYS A 474 13.49 -16.40 -6.83
C CYS A 474 12.31 -15.54 -6.39
N GLN A 475 12.52 -14.57 -5.49
CA GLN A 475 11.64 -13.38 -5.34
C GLN A 475 11.63 -12.49 -6.61
N LYS A 476 12.33 -12.93 -7.67
CA LYS A 476 12.55 -12.23 -8.94
C LYS A 476 11.66 -12.74 -10.10
N GLN A 477 10.41 -13.15 -9.80
CA GLN A 477 9.59 -13.94 -10.74
C GLN A 477 9.35 -13.30 -12.12
N TRP A 478 9.19 -11.99 -12.20
CA TRP A 478 8.97 -11.32 -13.49
C TRP A 478 10.25 -11.29 -14.33
N ILE A 479 11.34 -10.94 -13.70
CA ILE A 479 12.65 -10.84 -14.34
C ILE A 479 13.10 -12.21 -14.84
N CYS A 480 12.85 -13.30 -14.09
CA CYS A 480 13.19 -14.65 -14.52
C CYS A 480 12.42 -15.12 -15.78
N THR A 481 11.14 -14.75 -15.93
CA THR A 481 10.38 -15.10 -17.13
C THR A 481 10.92 -14.37 -18.35
N VAL A 482 11.21 -13.07 -18.20
CA VAL A 482 11.84 -12.26 -19.26
C VAL A 482 13.32 -12.62 -19.46
N GLU A 483 14.04 -12.98 -18.39
CA GLU A 483 15.45 -13.44 -18.50
C GLU A 483 15.59 -14.76 -19.27
N LYS A 484 14.65 -15.69 -19.11
CA LYS A 484 14.64 -16.96 -19.86
C LYS A 484 14.11 -16.82 -21.29
N ALA A 485 13.47 -15.71 -21.63
CA ALA A 485 12.99 -15.47 -22.99
C ALA A 485 14.19 -15.22 -23.93
N PHE A 486 14.08 -15.73 -25.17
CA PHE A 486 15.01 -15.44 -26.23
C PHE A 486 15.24 -13.93 -26.41
N VAL A 487 16.50 -13.48 -26.53
CA VAL A 487 16.86 -12.05 -26.54
C VAL A 487 16.01 -11.19 -27.48
N PRO A 488 15.69 -11.58 -28.71
CA PRO A 488 14.78 -10.84 -29.58
C PRO A 488 13.38 -10.68 -29.00
N GLY A 489 12.85 -11.71 -28.33
CA GLY A 489 11.53 -11.65 -27.68
C GLY A 489 11.45 -10.60 -26.58
N LYS A 490 12.53 -10.40 -25.83
CA LYS A 490 12.61 -9.33 -24.80
C LYS A 490 12.47 -7.94 -25.41
N TRP A 491 13.16 -7.71 -26.53
CA TRP A 491 13.10 -6.44 -27.23
C TRP A 491 11.73 -6.19 -27.86
N VAL A 492 11.12 -7.22 -28.46
CA VAL A 492 9.75 -7.11 -29.02
C VAL A 492 8.75 -6.71 -27.92
N ILE A 493 8.80 -7.33 -26.74
CA ILE A 493 7.94 -6.98 -25.62
C ILE A 493 8.22 -5.54 -25.14
N CYS A 494 9.49 -5.18 -24.98
CA CYS A 494 9.88 -3.84 -24.54
C CYS A 494 9.38 -2.75 -25.51
N TYR A 495 9.68 -2.91 -26.81
CA TYR A 495 9.21 -1.98 -27.84
C TYR A 495 7.69 -1.96 -27.96
N GLY A 496 7.04 -3.13 -27.88
CA GLY A 496 5.58 -3.23 -27.88
C GLY A 496 4.94 -2.45 -26.73
N LEU A 497 5.48 -2.54 -25.52
CA LEU A 497 5.01 -1.77 -24.36
C LEU A 497 5.25 -0.26 -24.53
N VAL A 498 6.44 0.14 -25.02
CA VAL A 498 6.75 1.55 -25.27
C VAL A 498 5.80 2.12 -26.33
N MET A 499 5.62 1.42 -27.46
CA MET A 499 4.69 1.84 -28.50
C MET A 499 3.23 1.89 -28.00
N ALA A 500 2.83 0.93 -27.17
CA ALA A 500 1.49 0.96 -26.56
C ALA A 500 1.31 2.19 -25.67
N ILE A 501 2.32 2.56 -24.85
CA ILE A 501 2.27 3.77 -24.02
C ILE A 501 2.23 5.03 -24.90
N LEU A 502 3.05 5.11 -25.95
CA LEU A 502 3.11 6.27 -26.83
C LEU A 502 1.82 6.47 -27.64
N ILE A 503 1.16 5.39 -28.05
CA ILE A 503 -0.06 5.47 -28.89
C ILE A 503 -1.32 5.56 -28.02
N PHE A 504 -1.38 4.78 -26.94
CA PHE A 504 -2.59 4.60 -26.14
C PHE A 504 -2.48 5.17 -24.72
N GLY A 505 -1.37 5.80 -24.34
CA GLY A 505 -1.24 6.41 -23.02
C GLY A 505 -2.20 7.60 -22.84
N ALA A 506 -2.70 7.79 -21.64
CA ALA A 506 -3.50 8.96 -21.29
C ALA A 506 -2.57 10.14 -20.99
N TYR A 507 -2.32 11.00 -21.99
CA TYR A 507 -1.52 12.22 -21.89
C TYR A 507 -1.89 13.20 -23.03
N GLY A 508 -1.45 14.47 -22.92
CA GLY A 508 -1.69 15.50 -23.92
C GLY A 508 -2.84 16.44 -23.55
N GLU A 509 -3.26 17.29 -24.53
CA GLU A 509 -4.35 18.23 -24.35
C GLU A 509 -5.68 17.50 -24.10
N GLY A 510 -6.39 17.87 -23.04
CA GLY A 510 -7.66 17.26 -22.64
C GLY A 510 -7.54 16.16 -21.57
N TYR A 511 -6.35 15.65 -21.28
CA TYR A 511 -6.14 14.75 -20.14
C TYR A 511 -5.70 15.53 -18.91
N GLN A 512 -6.48 15.40 -17.82
CA GLN A 512 -6.02 15.88 -16.51
C GLN A 512 -5.02 14.86 -15.95
N MET A 513 -3.82 15.33 -15.61
CA MET A 513 -2.88 14.49 -14.86
C MET A 513 -3.51 14.13 -13.51
N ILE A 514 -3.76 12.85 -13.31
CA ILE A 514 -4.27 12.34 -12.04
C ILE A 514 -3.05 12.14 -11.14
N ASP A 515 -3.02 12.88 -10.04
CA ASP A 515 -2.01 12.69 -9.01
C ASP A 515 -2.08 11.27 -8.44
N LEU A 516 -0.93 10.78 -7.98
CA LEU A 516 -0.87 9.46 -7.35
C LEU A 516 -1.86 9.40 -6.19
N ILE A 517 -2.62 8.31 -6.08
CA ILE A 517 -3.71 8.16 -5.09
C ILE A 517 -3.24 8.47 -3.66
N TYR A 518 -2.01 8.11 -3.31
CA TYR A 518 -1.46 8.38 -1.98
C TYR A 518 -0.72 9.72 -1.84
N ALA A 519 -0.56 10.50 -2.91
CA ALA A 519 0.02 11.83 -2.82
C ALA A 519 -0.93 12.85 -2.17
N GLY A 520 -2.25 12.56 -2.15
CA GLY A 520 -3.28 13.39 -1.54
C GLY A 520 -3.70 12.98 -0.12
N PHE A 521 -3.05 11.98 0.48
CA PHE A 521 -3.40 11.48 1.83
C PHE A 521 -2.54 12.04 2.94
#